data_e1424562a4887cdd6be616cd20e2ee36
#
_entry.id   e1424562a4887cdd6be616cd20e2ee36
#
_cell.length_a   1.000
_cell.length_b   1.000
_cell.length_c   1.000
_cell.angle_alpha   90.00
_cell.angle_beta   90.00
_cell.angle_gamma   90.00
#
_symmetry.space_group_name_H-M   'P 1'
#
loop_
_entity.id
_entity.type
_entity.pdbx_description
1 polymer ?
#
loop_
_entity_poly.entity_id
_entity_poly.type
_entity_poly.pdbx_seq_one_letter_code
_entity_poly.pdbx_strand_id
1 'polypeptide(L)'
;MSKLPVLISIPHGGSQIPPEISGRVCITPKDQFEDGDALTQDIYGVKNEVLAFVEGNIARAFVDLNRDVNDRPPKNPDGVVKSMTCLGKPIYQSGHELDENLTEMLLQKYYHPYHGLIREILDSNSEVQLMLDCH
;
A
#
# COMPACT_ATOMS: atom_id res chain seq x y z
N MET A 1 -28.96 -9.26 8.26
CA MET A 1 -29.03 -8.29 7.13
C MET A 1 -28.12 -8.73 6.01
N SER A 2 -28.54 -8.51 4.78
CA SER A 2 -27.67 -8.75 3.63
C SER A 2 -26.55 -7.72 3.60
N LYS A 3 -25.33 -8.14 3.24
CA LYS A 3 -24.19 -7.25 3.06
C LYS A 3 -24.38 -6.38 1.82
N LEU A 4 -23.84 -5.19 1.85
CA LEU A 4 -23.82 -4.31 0.69
C LEU A 4 -22.99 -4.93 -0.45
N PRO A 5 -23.40 -4.82 -1.72
CA PRO A 5 -22.71 -5.41 -2.88
C PRO A 5 -21.47 -4.58 -3.26
N VAL A 6 -20.60 -4.34 -2.29
CA VAL A 6 -19.43 -3.44 -2.40
C VAL A 6 -18.18 -4.18 -2.01
N LEU A 7 -17.09 -3.91 -2.74
CA LEU A 7 -15.72 -4.18 -2.32
C LEU A 7 -15.09 -2.87 -1.86
N ILE A 8 -14.55 -2.85 -0.65
CA ILE A 8 -13.76 -1.72 -0.15
C ILE A 8 -12.27 -2.09 -0.21
N SER A 9 -11.47 -1.21 -0.79
CA SER A 9 -10.01 -1.27 -0.82
C SER A 9 -9.44 -0.09 -0.02
N ILE A 10 -8.50 -0.37 0.89
CA ILE A 10 -7.77 0.65 1.66
C ILE A 10 -6.28 0.44 1.46
N PRO A 11 -5.66 1.10 0.44
CA PRO A 11 -4.25 0.85 0.10
C PRO A 11 -3.25 1.53 1.05
N HIS A 12 -3.60 2.63 1.68
CA HIS A 12 -2.65 3.52 2.37
C HIS A 12 -2.81 3.59 3.89
N GLY A 13 -3.62 2.73 4.49
CA GLY A 13 -3.85 2.74 5.94
C GLY A 13 -2.84 1.94 6.77
N GLY A 14 -1.92 1.23 6.12
CA GLY A 14 -0.94 0.38 6.80
C GLY A 14 0.20 1.15 7.47
N SER A 15 0.82 0.53 8.46
CA SER A 15 1.92 1.11 9.24
C SER A 15 3.14 0.21 9.36
N GLN A 16 3.10 -1.00 8.81
CA GLN A 16 4.17 -1.98 8.94
C GLN A 16 5.35 -1.64 8.03
N ILE A 17 6.55 -1.85 8.56
CA ILE A 17 7.81 -1.78 7.80
C ILE A 17 8.11 -3.19 7.30
N PRO A 18 8.37 -3.39 5.99
CA PRO A 18 8.81 -4.69 5.50
C PRO A 18 10.09 -5.14 6.24
N PRO A 19 10.12 -6.33 6.85
CA PRO A 19 11.29 -6.77 7.61
C PRO A 19 12.55 -6.88 6.74
N GLU A 20 12.40 -7.11 5.45
CA GLU A 20 13.49 -7.23 4.49
C GLU A 20 14.33 -5.94 4.34
N ILE A 21 13.73 -4.80 4.65
CA ILE A 21 14.36 -3.48 4.47
C ILE A 21 14.45 -2.66 5.76
N SER A 22 14.01 -3.20 6.89
CA SER A 22 13.89 -2.46 8.16
C SER A 22 15.23 -1.84 8.62
N GLY A 23 16.35 -2.52 8.39
CA GLY A 23 17.68 -2.02 8.75
C GLY A 23 18.23 -0.89 7.86
N ARG A 24 17.52 -0.56 6.77
CA ARG A 24 17.92 0.49 5.80
C ARG A 24 17.15 1.80 6.01
N VAL A 25 16.06 1.76 6.76
CA VAL A 25 15.12 2.87 6.93
C VAL A 25 15.69 3.95 7.85
N CYS A 26 15.54 5.22 7.45
CA CYS A 26 15.94 6.37 8.26
C CYS A 26 14.82 7.36 8.58
N ILE A 27 13.62 7.21 7.97
CA ILE A 27 12.47 8.04 8.35
C ILE A 27 11.97 7.71 9.74
N THR A 28 11.42 8.72 10.42
CA THR A 28 10.82 8.56 11.75
C THR A 28 9.39 8.00 11.65
N PRO A 29 8.83 7.45 12.74
CA PRO A 29 7.41 7.09 12.78
C PRO A 29 6.48 8.25 12.43
N LYS A 30 6.85 9.48 12.79
CA LYS A 30 6.12 10.68 12.43
C LYS A 30 6.12 10.92 10.91
N ASP A 31 7.30 10.81 10.27
CA ASP A 31 7.42 10.98 8.82
C ASP A 31 6.59 9.93 8.08
N GLN A 32 6.60 8.69 8.55
CA GLN A 32 5.81 7.60 8.00
C GLN A 32 4.31 7.87 8.14
N PHE A 33 3.87 8.37 9.30
CA PHE A 33 2.48 8.73 9.55
C PHE A 33 2.01 9.86 8.62
N GLU A 34 2.83 10.90 8.45
CA GLU A 34 2.53 12.05 7.58
C GLU A 34 2.52 11.69 6.08
N ASP A 35 3.23 10.64 5.67
CA ASP A 35 3.24 10.15 4.28
C ASP A 35 2.02 9.29 3.94
N GLY A 36 1.33 8.73 4.93
CA GLY A 36 0.20 7.83 4.75
C GLY A 36 -1.15 8.53 4.86
N ASP A 37 -2.20 7.75 4.63
CA ASP A 37 -3.58 8.15 4.86
C ASP A 37 -4.00 7.62 6.25
N ALA A 38 -3.60 8.34 7.29
CA ALA A 38 -3.77 7.92 8.66
C ALA A 38 -5.24 7.66 9.02
N LEU A 39 -5.47 6.63 9.83
CA LEU A 39 -6.79 6.25 10.37
C LEU A 39 -7.82 5.80 9.33
N THR A 40 -7.46 5.62 8.05
CA THR A 40 -8.40 5.15 7.03
C THR A 40 -8.97 3.78 7.35
N GLN A 41 -8.18 2.87 7.93
CA GLN A 41 -8.64 1.55 8.37
C GLN A 41 -9.72 1.66 9.46
N ASP A 42 -9.63 2.65 10.33
CA ASP A 42 -10.63 2.89 11.38
C ASP A 42 -11.88 3.59 10.82
N ILE A 43 -11.68 4.59 9.95
CA ILE A 43 -12.77 5.36 9.33
C ILE A 43 -13.64 4.47 8.44
N TYR A 44 -13.03 3.62 7.63
CA TYR A 44 -13.72 2.73 6.70
C TYR A 44 -13.85 1.30 7.21
N GLY A 45 -13.81 1.09 8.53
CA GLY A 45 -13.82 -0.22 9.18
C GLY A 45 -15.16 -0.96 9.14
N VAL A 46 -15.85 -0.95 8.01
CA VAL A 46 -17.19 -1.56 7.79
C VAL A 46 -17.11 -2.97 7.21
N LYS A 47 -16.09 -3.74 7.58
CA LYS A 47 -15.84 -5.11 7.05
C LYS A 47 -17.07 -6.02 7.10
N ASN A 48 -17.85 -5.92 8.15
CA ASN A 48 -19.01 -6.80 8.36
C ASN A 48 -20.22 -6.40 7.53
N GLU A 49 -20.22 -5.22 6.95
CA GLU A 49 -21.35 -4.64 6.23
C GLU A 49 -21.22 -4.75 4.70
N VAL A 50 -20.05 -5.09 4.20
CA VAL A 50 -19.75 -5.21 2.77
C VAL A 50 -19.41 -6.65 2.38
N LEU A 51 -19.57 -6.98 1.09
CA LEU A 51 -19.27 -8.31 0.57
C LEU A 51 -17.77 -8.62 0.61
N ALA A 52 -16.94 -7.63 0.33
CA ALA A 52 -15.49 -7.81 0.32
C ALA A 52 -14.75 -6.59 0.87
N PHE A 53 -13.61 -6.86 1.51
CA PHE A 53 -12.79 -5.85 2.13
C PHE A 53 -11.30 -6.23 1.99
N VAL A 54 -10.50 -5.35 1.42
CA VAL A 54 -9.06 -5.54 1.22
C VAL A 54 -8.32 -4.31 1.77
N GLU A 55 -7.32 -4.54 2.60
CA GLU A 55 -6.50 -3.47 3.18
C GLU A 55 -5.01 -3.78 3.07
N GLY A 56 -4.20 -2.76 2.79
CA GLY A 56 -2.74 -2.84 2.82
C GLY A 56 -2.22 -2.67 4.24
N ASN A 57 -1.31 -3.53 4.69
CA ASN A 57 -0.70 -3.47 6.02
C ASN A 57 0.66 -2.77 6.01
N ILE A 58 1.34 -2.77 4.86
CA ILE A 58 2.62 -2.08 4.69
C ILE A 58 2.38 -0.58 4.54
N ALA A 59 3.20 0.22 5.22
CA ALA A 59 3.11 1.67 5.10
C ALA A 59 3.39 2.12 3.65
N ARG A 60 2.61 3.09 3.19
CA ARG A 60 2.73 3.70 1.86
C ARG A 60 4.15 4.17 1.54
N ALA A 61 4.89 4.64 2.55
CA ALA A 61 6.27 5.09 2.39
C ALA A 61 7.20 4.01 1.79
N PHE A 62 6.90 2.73 1.98
CA PHE A 62 7.73 1.62 1.51
C PHE A 62 7.21 1.01 0.22
N VAL A 63 5.92 0.71 0.15
CA VAL A 63 5.26 0.21 -1.06
C VAL A 63 3.92 0.93 -1.21
N ASP A 64 3.81 1.74 -2.25
CA ASP A 64 2.57 2.46 -2.55
C ASP A 64 1.67 1.58 -3.45
N LEU A 65 0.66 0.98 -2.84
CA LEU A 65 -0.27 0.09 -3.52
C LEU A 65 -1.20 0.79 -4.52
N ASN A 66 -1.21 2.13 -4.52
CA ASN A 66 -2.02 2.95 -5.42
C ASN A 66 -1.18 3.69 -6.48
N ARG A 67 -0.04 3.12 -6.86
CA ARG A 67 0.82 3.61 -7.94
C ARG A 67 0.97 2.55 -9.02
N ASP A 68 1.24 2.98 -10.25
CA ASP A 68 1.63 2.06 -11.32
C ASP A 68 2.95 1.37 -10.96
N VAL A 69 3.04 0.10 -11.28
CA VAL A 69 4.22 -0.73 -10.97
C VAL A 69 5.51 -0.22 -11.64
N ASN A 70 5.39 0.53 -12.73
CA ASN A 70 6.52 1.13 -13.46
C ASN A 70 6.84 2.56 -13.01
N ASP A 71 6.04 3.14 -12.14
CA ASP A 71 6.29 4.48 -11.58
C ASP A 71 7.28 4.37 -10.43
N ARG A 72 8.58 4.51 -10.74
CA ARG A 72 9.71 4.17 -9.85
C ARG A 72 10.79 5.25 -9.83
N PRO A 73 11.58 5.31 -8.72
CA PRO A 73 12.84 6.02 -8.72
C PRO A 73 13.81 5.45 -9.79
N PRO A 74 14.75 6.25 -10.35
CA PRO A 74 14.98 7.67 -10.02
C PRO A 74 14.04 8.63 -10.76
N LYS A 75 13.26 8.13 -11.73
CA LYS A 75 12.37 8.96 -12.56
C LYS A 75 11.30 9.64 -11.69
N ASN A 76 10.72 8.90 -10.76
CA ASN A 76 9.80 9.43 -9.76
C ASN A 76 10.20 8.96 -8.36
N PRO A 77 10.77 9.83 -7.50
CA PRO A 77 11.13 9.48 -6.12
C PRO A 77 9.92 9.12 -5.25
N ASP A 78 8.73 9.61 -5.57
CA ASP A 78 7.46 9.32 -4.90
C ASP A 78 6.64 8.28 -5.70
N GLY A 79 7.31 7.24 -6.19
CA GLY A 79 6.70 6.18 -6.97
C GLY A 79 6.18 5.00 -6.16
N VAL A 80 6.04 3.83 -6.82
CA VAL A 80 5.48 2.61 -6.21
C VAL A 80 6.37 2.07 -5.08
N VAL A 81 7.69 2.13 -5.27
CA VAL A 81 8.70 1.90 -4.22
C VAL A 81 9.47 3.19 -4.09
N LYS A 82 9.26 3.91 -3.01
CA LYS A 82 9.71 5.29 -2.87
C LYS A 82 11.17 5.36 -2.43
N SER A 83 11.85 6.43 -2.83
CA SER A 83 13.12 6.87 -2.24
C SER A 83 12.94 8.07 -1.32
N MET A 84 11.85 8.82 -1.49
CA MET A 84 11.46 9.97 -0.67
C MET A 84 9.99 9.91 -0.29
N THR A 85 9.64 10.48 0.86
CA THR A 85 8.24 10.71 1.24
C THR A 85 7.62 11.80 0.36
N CYS A 86 6.30 11.93 0.39
CA CYS A 86 5.60 13.01 -0.31
C CYS A 86 6.03 14.42 0.15
N LEU A 87 6.61 14.55 1.34
CA LEU A 87 7.18 15.79 1.87
C LEU A 87 8.68 15.95 1.57
N GLY A 88 9.25 15.09 0.73
CA GLY A 88 10.64 15.19 0.26
C GLY A 88 11.69 14.69 1.25
N LYS A 89 11.32 13.88 2.25
CA LYS A 89 12.29 13.29 3.19
C LYS A 89 12.81 11.96 2.66
N PRO A 90 14.13 11.71 2.68
CA PRO A 90 14.70 10.43 2.30
C PRO A 90 14.18 9.30 3.19
N ILE A 91 13.81 8.18 2.59
CA ILE A 91 13.28 7.00 3.32
C ILE A 91 14.41 6.12 3.82
N TYR A 92 15.49 5.99 3.04
CA TYR A 92 16.62 5.11 3.33
C TYR A 92 17.86 5.87 3.69
N GLN A 93 18.70 5.27 4.54
CA GLN A 93 20.02 5.79 4.86
C GLN A 93 20.87 5.89 3.57
N SER A 94 21.73 6.91 3.49
CA SER A 94 22.64 7.11 2.36
C SER A 94 23.49 5.85 2.14
N GLY A 95 23.52 5.35 0.90
CA GLY A 95 24.19 4.10 0.53
C GLY A 95 23.39 2.83 0.82
N HIS A 96 22.19 2.95 1.40
CA HIS A 96 21.29 1.83 1.71
C HIS A 96 19.96 1.90 0.93
N GLU A 97 19.91 2.71 -0.11
CA GLU A 97 18.78 2.79 -1.02
C GLU A 97 18.50 1.42 -1.65
N LEU A 98 17.26 1.20 -2.08
CA LEU A 98 16.88 -0.07 -2.67
C LEU A 98 17.47 -0.22 -4.08
N ASP A 99 18.07 -1.37 -4.33
CA ASP A 99 18.44 -1.80 -5.69
C ASP A 99 17.24 -2.44 -6.41
N GLU A 100 17.43 -2.80 -7.67
CA GLU A 100 16.40 -3.42 -8.49
C GLU A 100 15.91 -4.76 -7.91
N ASN A 101 16.81 -5.57 -7.36
CA ASN A 101 16.45 -6.86 -6.79
C ASN A 101 15.54 -6.73 -5.56
N LEU A 102 15.87 -5.80 -4.65
CA LEU A 102 15.04 -5.50 -3.48
C LEU A 102 13.69 -4.88 -3.88
N THR A 103 13.70 -3.99 -4.87
CA THR A 103 12.48 -3.40 -5.42
C THR A 103 11.56 -4.49 -5.96
N GLU A 104 12.04 -5.37 -6.82
CA GLU A 104 11.25 -6.47 -7.38
C GLU A 104 10.75 -7.43 -6.29
N MET A 105 11.56 -7.74 -5.30
CA MET A 105 11.16 -8.58 -4.16
C MET A 105 10.00 -7.96 -3.39
N LEU A 106 10.05 -6.65 -3.10
CA LEU A 106 8.96 -5.95 -2.41
C LEU A 106 7.67 -5.95 -3.24
N LEU A 107 7.77 -5.73 -4.55
CA LEU A 107 6.61 -5.77 -5.44
C LEU A 107 5.98 -7.16 -5.50
N GLN A 108 6.79 -8.22 -5.61
CA GLN A 108 6.31 -9.61 -5.63
C GLN A 108 5.65 -10.01 -4.31
N LYS A 109 6.15 -9.49 -3.19
CA LYS A 109 5.68 -9.90 -1.86
C LYS A 109 4.47 -9.08 -1.38
N TYR A 110 4.38 -7.80 -1.73
CA TYR A 110 3.39 -6.88 -1.17
C TYR A 110 2.46 -6.23 -2.19
N TYR A 111 2.97 -5.85 -3.36
CA TYR A 111 2.18 -5.16 -4.37
C TYR A 111 1.29 -6.12 -5.18
N HIS A 112 1.89 -7.11 -5.81
CA HIS A 112 1.15 -8.04 -6.68
C HIS A 112 0.12 -8.89 -5.93
N PRO A 113 0.39 -9.39 -4.71
CA PRO A 113 -0.64 -10.12 -3.95
C PRO A 113 -1.86 -9.27 -3.59
N TYR A 114 -1.67 -7.99 -3.28
CA TYR A 114 -2.77 -7.06 -3.00
C TYR A 114 -3.69 -6.91 -4.21
N HIS A 115 -3.14 -6.57 -5.36
CA HIS A 115 -3.91 -6.41 -6.60
C HIS A 115 -4.46 -7.74 -7.11
N GLY A 116 -3.72 -8.83 -6.94
CA GLY A 116 -4.17 -10.18 -7.28
C GLY A 116 -5.38 -10.61 -6.48
N LEU A 117 -5.42 -10.31 -5.18
CA LEU A 117 -6.56 -10.59 -4.32
C LEU A 117 -7.81 -9.81 -4.75
N ILE A 118 -7.66 -8.51 -5.06
CA ILE A 118 -8.77 -7.70 -5.57
C ILE A 118 -9.33 -8.30 -6.86
N ARG A 119 -8.47 -8.66 -7.80
CA ARG A 119 -8.86 -9.28 -9.07
C ARG A 119 -9.58 -10.60 -8.84
N GLU A 120 -9.06 -11.47 -7.99
CA GLU A 120 -9.66 -12.75 -7.65
C GLU A 120 -11.07 -12.56 -7.06
N ILE A 121 -11.25 -11.61 -6.15
CA ILE A 121 -12.55 -11.29 -5.56
C ILE A 121 -13.54 -10.84 -6.64
N LEU A 122 -13.13 -9.93 -7.52
CA LEU A 122 -13.99 -9.40 -8.58
C LEU A 122 -14.36 -10.49 -9.61
N ASP A 123 -13.41 -11.36 -9.96
CA ASP A 123 -13.62 -12.43 -10.94
C ASP A 123 -14.52 -13.55 -10.39
N SER A 124 -14.44 -13.84 -9.08
CA SER A 124 -15.17 -14.93 -8.43
C SER A 124 -16.48 -14.53 -7.79
N ASN A 125 -16.77 -13.23 -7.64
CA ASN A 125 -17.95 -12.74 -6.95
C ASN A 125 -18.75 -11.75 -7.81
N SER A 126 -19.69 -12.28 -8.59
CA SER A 126 -20.57 -11.50 -9.46
C SER A 126 -21.56 -10.59 -8.71
N GLU A 127 -21.71 -10.77 -7.39
CA GLU A 127 -22.58 -9.94 -6.57
C GLU A 127 -21.94 -8.59 -6.22
N VAL A 128 -20.63 -8.44 -6.36
CA VAL A 128 -19.94 -7.15 -6.18
C VAL A 128 -20.30 -6.23 -7.35
N GLN A 129 -20.98 -5.14 -7.07
CA GLN A 129 -21.43 -4.17 -8.06
C GLN A 129 -20.62 -2.89 -8.08
N LEU A 130 -19.91 -2.60 -6.98
CA LEU A 130 -19.14 -1.38 -6.82
C LEU A 130 -17.85 -1.66 -6.05
N MET A 131 -16.74 -1.11 -6.51
CA MET A 131 -15.49 -1.05 -5.76
C MET A 131 -15.23 0.40 -5.33
N LEU A 132 -14.96 0.59 -4.05
CA LEU A 132 -14.55 1.87 -3.46
C LEU A 132 -13.10 1.76 -3.01
N ASP A 133 -12.26 2.62 -3.56
CA ASP A 133 -10.86 2.77 -3.17
C ASP A 133 -10.77 3.94 -2.19
N CYS A 134 -10.53 3.64 -0.92
CA CYS A 134 -10.72 4.59 0.18
C CYS A 134 -9.38 5.14 0.68
N HIS A 135 -9.32 6.45 0.78
CA HIS A 135 -8.14 7.21 1.19
C HIS A 135 -8.44 8.15 2.37
#